data_feffd16590f7384168caea1a202d6c7a
#
_entry.id   feffd16590f7384168caea1a202d6c7a
#
_cell.length_a   1.000
_cell.length_b   1.000
_cell.length_c   1.000
_cell.angle_alpha   90.00
_cell.angle_beta   90.00
_cell.angle_gamma   90.00
#
_symmetry.space_group_name_H-M   'P 1'
#
loop_
_entity.id
_entity.type
_entity.pdbx_description
1 polymer ?
#
loop_
_entity_poly.entity_id
_entity_poly.type
_entity_poly.pdbx_seq_one_letter_code
_entity_poly.pdbx_strand_id
1 'polypeptide(L)'
;MYITQMRIKNYRNFKDLFMTFHPLANYLVGENDIGKSSFLRLISFVTRARNVDEIEYDDPHQPIRIDLEVQLLEGAKEHFADTPDDHRRAIRVRLEMRVSDIVPRLYDLDTGEELPLETIRRLRYVSYSALSQEDAEVRPQVYRALERRLAQWEASHCGPIPQDERCYIQHEVNVGTFDSSYYECIFYLSRILCRSNRHRADNLKFISLAALRVITQIYQMANSLAVPLEHNIIVDKDGKRYLPLIISIDEPEIHLHPYMQRSILEYYQQLLRNEDASFCALLKDLFGLDGLRGQLFVVTHSTDSLIDDYRNIVRLYRDHQGQVKAACGSSFHVKREIEKHLIMHFPEVKEALYARSVILVEGETEFGCFQLFGQTVGVPFDYYGICLINARGESSIAKIKKLLEYFRLPVVALYDADVKEAHAKEKGVYFTQGICFEQDLAQTMLQKGKRQALDKIIDAACGTTGRTSSDMLKKACHKLQLDPQDFPPGPLYKAKAHNGAPLWVPYFAWLYSNKGVILGRLIGQSLEKQEVPPAFAKVIHEAGRLATV
;
A
#
# COMPACT_ATOMS: atom_id res chain seq x y z
N MET A 1 18.89 13.62 -6.33
CA MET A 1 19.50 12.32 -6.02
C MET A 1 18.44 11.42 -5.38
N TYR A 2 18.45 10.15 -5.68
CA TYR A 2 17.53 9.18 -5.09
C TYR A 2 18.17 7.78 -5.05
N ILE A 3 17.79 7.00 -4.07
CA ILE A 3 18.25 5.61 -3.91
C ILE A 3 17.49 4.74 -4.91
N THR A 4 18.20 4.02 -5.77
CA THR A 4 17.59 3.07 -6.72
C THR A 4 17.53 1.66 -6.17
N GLN A 5 18.56 1.26 -5.42
CA GLN A 5 18.69 -0.08 -4.86
C GLN A 5 19.33 -0.03 -3.47
N MET A 6 18.94 -0.97 -2.63
CA MET A 6 19.58 -1.18 -1.32
C MET A 6 19.64 -2.67 -1.01
N ARG A 7 20.78 -3.13 -0.53
CA ARG A 7 20.96 -4.46 0.06
C ARG A 7 21.42 -4.33 1.49
N ILE A 8 20.70 -4.94 2.41
CA ILE A 8 20.92 -4.88 3.85
C ILE A 8 21.28 -6.26 4.35
N LYS A 9 22.38 -6.37 5.10
CA LYS A 9 22.80 -7.61 5.74
C LYS A 9 23.04 -7.40 7.22
N ASN A 10 22.63 -8.39 8.03
CA ASN A 10 22.89 -8.46 9.45
C ASN A 10 22.29 -7.32 10.29
N TYR A 11 21.14 -6.77 9.90
CA TYR A 11 20.46 -5.71 10.64
C TYR A 11 19.11 -6.22 11.17
N ARG A 12 18.97 -6.35 12.48
CA ARG A 12 17.77 -6.87 13.14
C ARG A 12 17.30 -8.19 12.47
N ASN A 13 16.06 -8.22 11.96
CA ASN A 13 15.49 -9.36 11.23
C ASN A 13 15.89 -9.41 9.74
N PHE A 14 16.69 -8.46 9.25
CA PHE A 14 17.16 -8.42 7.86
C PHE A 14 18.51 -9.13 7.71
N LYS A 15 18.48 -10.45 7.52
CA LYS A 15 19.70 -11.26 7.31
C LYS A 15 20.35 -10.96 5.96
N ASP A 16 19.56 -10.93 4.90
CA ASP A 16 19.96 -10.52 3.55
C ASP A 16 18.72 -10.05 2.79
N LEU A 17 18.45 -8.75 2.84
CA LEU A 17 17.31 -8.11 2.22
C LEU A 17 17.76 -7.24 1.06
N PHE A 18 17.22 -7.48 -0.13
CA PHE A 18 17.45 -6.66 -1.32
C PHE A 18 16.16 -5.96 -1.75
N MET A 19 16.25 -4.67 -2.03
CA MET A 19 15.14 -3.82 -2.44
C MET A 19 15.51 -2.91 -3.60
N THR A 20 14.53 -2.63 -4.48
CA THR A 20 14.61 -1.61 -5.50
C THR A 20 13.52 -0.57 -5.27
N PHE A 21 13.77 0.68 -5.65
CA PHE A 21 12.90 1.78 -5.32
C PHE A 21 12.46 2.59 -6.54
N HIS A 22 11.27 3.13 -6.44
CA HIS A 22 10.77 4.13 -7.38
C HIS A 22 11.43 5.50 -7.10
N PRO A 23 11.77 6.28 -8.13
CA PRO A 23 12.50 7.55 -7.95
C PRO A 23 11.84 8.58 -7.05
N LEU A 24 10.50 8.63 -7.00
CA LEU A 24 9.77 9.66 -6.28
C LEU A 24 9.23 9.20 -4.93
N ALA A 25 8.46 8.11 -4.92
CA ALA A 25 7.77 7.65 -3.70
C ALA A 25 7.78 6.13 -3.59
N ASN A 26 7.90 5.63 -2.34
CA ASN A 26 7.95 4.20 -2.03
C ASN A 26 7.08 3.92 -0.80
N TYR A 27 6.10 3.07 -0.97
CA TYR A 27 5.16 2.66 0.09
C TYR A 27 5.52 1.26 0.56
N LEU A 28 6.02 1.17 1.80
CA LEU A 28 6.36 -0.10 2.41
C LEU A 28 5.12 -0.72 3.06
N VAL A 29 4.75 -1.89 2.58
CA VAL A 29 3.59 -2.65 3.04
C VAL A 29 4.01 -4.07 3.46
N GLY A 30 3.15 -4.76 4.18
CA GLY A 30 3.39 -6.12 4.67
C GLY A 30 2.88 -6.31 6.09
N GLU A 31 3.05 -7.51 6.62
CA GLU A 31 2.59 -7.88 7.97
C GLU A 31 3.15 -6.98 9.07
N ASN A 32 2.50 -6.99 10.24
CA ASN A 32 3.03 -6.34 11.42
C ASN A 32 4.36 -6.99 11.83
N ASP A 33 5.22 -6.21 12.45
CA ASP A 33 6.54 -6.64 12.96
C ASP A 33 7.50 -7.27 11.93
N ILE A 34 7.22 -7.08 10.62
CA ILE A 34 8.12 -7.56 9.57
C ILE A 34 9.38 -6.69 9.40
N GLY A 35 9.38 -5.50 10.01
CA GLY A 35 10.54 -4.60 10.00
C GLY A 35 10.37 -3.32 9.17
N LYS A 36 9.15 -2.92 8.80
CA LYS A 36 8.90 -1.70 8.00
C LYS A 36 9.49 -0.44 8.66
N SER A 37 9.15 -0.16 9.91
CA SER A 37 9.69 0.98 10.66
C SER A 37 11.19 0.83 10.97
N SER A 38 11.69 -0.42 11.12
CA SER A 38 13.13 -0.69 11.23
C SER A 38 13.89 -0.26 9.99
N PHE A 39 13.29 -0.42 8.80
CA PHE A 39 13.86 0.07 7.55
C PHE A 39 13.97 1.61 7.51
N LEU A 40 12.92 2.34 7.91
CA LEU A 40 12.98 3.81 7.98
C LEU A 40 14.05 4.28 8.97
N ARG A 41 14.14 3.62 10.12
CA ARG A 41 15.19 3.89 11.12
C ARG A 41 16.57 3.66 10.53
N LEU A 42 16.76 2.59 9.75
CA LEU A 42 18.02 2.30 9.10
C LEU A 42 18.42 3.39 8.09
N ILE A 43 17.49 3.89 7.27
CA ILE A 43 17.76 5.02 6.36
C ILE A 43 18.26 6.24 7.15
N SER A 44 17.68 6.53 8.30
CA SER A 44 18.14 7.62 9.17
C SER A 44 19.60 7.42 9.64
N PHE A 45 19.97 6.21 10.05
CA PHE A 45 21.36 5.92 10.43
C PHE A 45 22.33 6.03 9.25
N VAL A 46 21.94 5.51 8.10
CA VAL A 46 22.73 5.55 6.87
C VAL A 46 23.01 6.99 6.43
N THR A 47 22.00 7.81 6.32
CA THR A 47 22.12 9.19 5.83
C THR A 47 22.85 10.10 6.82
N ARG A 48 22.76 9.82 8.12
CA ARG A 48 23.54 10.53 9.16
C ARG A 48 24.95 9.96 9.32
N ALA A 49 25.27 8.84 8.68
CA ALA A 49 26.52 8.08 8.86
C ALA A 49 26.85 7.87 10.35
N ARG A 50 25.88 7.33 11.09
CA ARG A 50 26.01 6.97 12.52
C ARG A 50 26.04 5.46 12.65
N ASN A 51 26.84 4.99 13.60
CA ASN A 51 26.79 3.59 14.01
C ASN A 51 25.52 3.32 14.83
N VAL A 52 25.16 2.06 14.94
CA VAL A 52 23.99 1.59 15.67
C VAL A 52 24.39 0.82 16.91
N ASP A 53 23.49 0.71 17.88
CA ASP A 53 23.70 -0.05 19.10
C ASP A 53 23.81 -1.55 18.81
N GLU A 54 24.47 -2.30 19.69
CA GLU A 54 24.70 -3.75 19.55
C GLU A 54 23.39 -4.54 19.36
N ILE A 55 22.30 -4.12 19.98
CA ILE A 55 20.96 -4.73 19.86
C ILE A 55 20.37 -4.68 18.42
N GLU A 56 20.90 -3.84 17.57
CA GLU A 56 20.46 -3.70 16.18
C GLU A 56 21.09 -4.76 15.25
N TYR A 57 22.09 -5.53 15.72
CA TYR A 57 22.74 -6.59 14.96
C TYR A 57 21.98 -7.91 15.10
N ASP A 58 21.80 -8.66 13.99
CA ASP A 58 21.32 -10.06 14.03
C ASP A 58 22.41 -10.97 14.64
N ASP A 59 23.67 -10.75 14.23
CA ASP A 59 24.87 -11.38 14.79
C ASP A 59 25.89 -10.27 15.15
N PRO A 60 26.15 -9.99 16.45
CA PRO A 60 27.10 -8.96 16.87
C PRO A 60 28.55 -9.21 16.44
N HIS A 61 28.91 -10.44 16.12
CA HIS A 61 30.26 -10.79 15.64
C HIS A 61 30.48 -10.47 14.16
N GLN A 62 29.44 -10.11 13.45
CA GLN A 62 29.48 -9.76 12.03
C GLN A 62 29.11 -8.29 11.81
N PRO A 63 29.70 -7.62 10.79
CA PRO A 63 29.32 -6.26 10.50
C PRO A 63 27.91 -6.19 9.88
N ILE A 64 27.18 -5.13 10.18
CA ILE A 64 26.06 -4.73 9.34
C ILE A 64 26.65 -4.16 8.05
N ARG A 65 26.18 -4.65 6.90
CA ARG A 65 26.57 -4.16 5.56
C ARG A 65 25.37 -3.65 4.81
N ILE A 66 25.48 -2.42 4.33
CA ILE A 66 24.42 -1.77 3.55
C ILE A 66 25.02 -1.31 2.25
N ASP A 67 24.67 -2.02 1.17
CA ASP A 67 25.06 -1.64 -0.19
C ASP A 67 23.97 -0.76 -0.78
N LEU A 68 24.33 0.41 -1.27
CA LEU A 68 23.43 1.42 -1.82
C LEU A 68 23.83 1.75 -3.25
N GLU A 69 22.85 1.86 -4.12
CA GLU A 69 23.00 2.52 -5.41
C GLU A 69 22.19 3.82 -5.40
N VAL A 70 22.87 4.93 -5.60
CA VAL A 70 22.28 6.27 -5.59
C VAL A 70 22.42 6.87 -6.98
N GLN A 71 21.28 7.14 -7.62
CA GLN A 71 21.23 7.84 -8.90
C GLN A 71 21.57 9.31 -8.69
N LEU A 72 22.55 9.80 -9.42
CA LEU A 72 22.96 11.19 -9.43
C LEU A 72 22.11 11.97 -10.42
N LEU A 73 21.69 13.16 -10.02
CA LEU A 73 21.06 14.12 -10.91
C LEU A 73 22.13 14.93 -11.64
N GLU A 74 21.77 15.52 -12.79
CA GLU A 74 22.64 16.51 -13.45
C GLU A 74 23.01 17.63 -12.46
N GLY A 75 24.26 18.00 -12.38
CA GLY A 75 24.79 18.94 -11.38
C GLY A 75 25.26 18.30 -10.07
N ALA A 76 24.76 17.10 -9.70
CA ALA A 76 25.25 16.37 -8.53
C ALA A 76 26.62 15.74 -8.75
N LYS A 77 27.06 15.60 -9.99
CA LYS A 77 28.34 14.98 -10.38
C LYS A 77 29.52 15.73 -9.79
N GLU A 78 29.51 17.06 -9.81
CA GLU A 78 30.58 17.90 -9.25
C GLU A 78 30.69 17.76 -7.73
N HIS A 79 29.58 17.47 -7.04
CA HIS A 79 29.56 17.24 -5.60
C HIS A 79 30.11 15.88 -5.15
N PHE A 80 30.21 14.93 -6.09
CA PHE A 80 30.80 13.61 -5.87
C PHE A 80 32.09 13.44 -6.66
N ALA A 81 32.69 14.54 -7.14
CA ALA A 81 33.91 14.59 -7.99
C ALA A 81 35.19 14.12 -7.28
N ASP A 82 35.16 13.83 -5.99
CA ASP A 82 36.24 13.07 -5.33
C ASP A 82 36.30 11.60 -5.79
N THR A 83 35.38 11.19 -6.69
CA THR A 83 35.45 9.91 -7.40
C THR A 83 35.99 10.14 -8.83
N PRO A 84 36.99 9.36 -9.27
CA PRO A 84 37.78 9.66 -10.48
C PRO A 84 37.03 9.62 -11.83
N ASP A 85 35.76 9.27 -11.87
CA ASP A 85 35.03 8.99 -13.11
C ASP A 85 33.89 10.01 -13.36
N ASP A 86 34.23 11.01 -14.19
CA ASP A 86 33.36 12.17 -14.54
C ASP A 86 32.08 11.80 -15.32
N HIS A 87 31.88 10.53 -15.67
CA HIS A 87 30.75 10.05 -16.46
C HIS A 87 29.73 9.21 -15.68
N ARG A 88 29.92 8.98 -14.39
CA ARG A 88 29.02 8.16 -13.59
C ARG A 88 27.66 8.83 -13.44
N ARG A 89 26.61 8.11 -13.81
CA ARG A 89 25.21 8.51 -13.56
C ARG A 89 24.70 8.03 -12.19
N ALA A 90 25.39 7.09 -11.58
CA ALA A 90 25.08 6.53 -10.27
C ALA A 90 26.36 6.23 -9.51
N ILE A 91 26.29 6.28 -8.18
CA ILE A 91 27.35 5.80 -7.30
C ILE A 91 26.86 4.55 -6.57
N ARG A 92 27.75 3.59 -6.40
CA ARG A 92 27.49 2.37 -5.62
C ARG A 92 28.40 2.35 -4.42
N VAL A 93 27.83 2.44 -3.23
CA VAL A 93 28.58 2.54 -1.99
C VAL A 93 28.18 1.46 -1.00
N ARG A 94 29.12 1.05 -0.16
CA ARG A 94 28.90 0.15 0.98
C ARG A 94 29.16 0.89 2.26
N LEU A 95 28.16 0.95 3.14
CA LEU A 95 28.32 1.34 4.52
C LEU A 95 28.51 0.08 5.37
N GLU A 96 29.63 0.00 6.10
CA GLU A 96 29.93 -1.10 7.03
C GLU A 96 29.95 -0.56 8.45
N MET A 97 29.17 -1.19 9.34
CA MET A 97 29.05 -0.85 10.76
C MET A 97 29.50 -2.06 11.57
N ARG A 98 30.37 -1.85 12.58
CA ARG A 98 30.80 -2.88 13.54
C ARG A 98 30.52 -2.40 14.96
N VAL A 99 30.20 -3.31 15.85
CA VAL A 99 29.98 -3.00 17.26
C VAL A 99 31.19 -2.30 17.89
N SER A 100 32.40 -2.67 17.47
CA SER A 100 33.66 -2.07 17.94
C SER A 100 33.93 -0.65 17.47
N ASP A 101 33.28 -0.21 16.40
CA ASP A 101 33.61 1.04 15.72
C ASP A 101 32.72 2.18 16.22
N ILE A 102 33.30 3.35 16.46
CA ILE A 102 32.55 4.56 16.89
C ILE A 102 31.73 5.11 15.73
N VAL A 103 32.29 5.05 14.52
CA VAL A 103 31.67 5.53 13.28
C VAL A 103 31.72 4.44 12.22
N PRO A 104 30.74 4.37 11.31
CA PRO A 104 30.76 3.43 10.21
C PRO A 104 31.89 3.75 9.22
N ARG A 105 32.22 2.79 8.34
CA ARG A 105 33.11 2.98 7.21
C ARG A 105 32.32 2.96 5.91
N LEU A 106 32.69 3.84 4.99
CA LEU A 106 32.05 3.95 3.66
C LEU A 106 33.06 3.55 2.60
N TYR A 107 32.66 2.67 1.69
CA TYR A 107 33.48 2.20 0.57
C TYR A 107 32.77 2.42 -0.75
N ASP A 108 33.52 2.78 -1.78
CA ASP A 108 33.06 2.69 -3.18
C ASP A 108 33.05 1.20 -3.59
N LEU A 109 31.93 0.69 -4.07
CA LEU A 109 31.80 -0.72 -4.49
C LEU A 109 32.47 -1.01 -5.83
N ASP A 110 32.73 0.01 -6.63
CA ASP A 110 33.35 -0.15 -7.96
C ASP A 110 34.86 -0.14 -7.87
N THR A 111 35.45 0.68 -6.98
CA THR A 111 36.92 0.79 -6.79
C THR A 111 37.41 0.03 -5.57
N GLY A 112 36.56 -0.20 -4.58
CA GLY A 112 36.94 -0.77 -3.28
C GLY A 112 37.65 0.22 -2.34
N GLU A 113 37.76 1.48 -2.72
CA GLU A 113 38.40 2.53 -1.92
C GLU A 113 37.48 3.02 -0.79
N GLU A 114 38.06 3.44 0.32
CA GLU A 114 37.35 4.04 1.43
C GLU A 114 37.01 5.51 1.09
N LEU A 115 35.74 5.87 1.23
CA LEU A 115 35.21 7.20 0.93
C LEU A 115 34.97 8.00 2.22
N PRO A 116 35.06 9.35 2.17
CA PRO A 116 34.66 10.20 3.28
C PRO A 116 33.16 10.02 3.60
N LEU A 117 32.80 10.02 4.89
CA LEU A 117 31.40 9.89 5.32
C LEU A 117 30.52 11.06 4.88
N GLU A 118 31.12 12.21 4.58
CA GLU A 118 30.45 13.38 4.01
C GLU A 118 29.76 13.04 2.70
N THR A 119 30.25 12.09 1.92
CA THR A 119 29.66 11.62 0.67
C THR A 119 28.23 11.15 0.87
N ILE A 120 27.96 10.30 1.85
CA ILE A 120 26.60 9.82 2.15
C ILE A 120 25.77 10.85 2.93
N ARG A 121 26.39 11.69 3.76
CA ARG A 121 25.74 12.76 4.52
C ARG A 121 25.18 13.87 3.63
N ARG A 122 25.58 13.94 2.36
CA ARG A 122 24.95 14.84 1.37
C ARG A 122 23.50 14.50 1.07
N LEU A 123 23.08 13.24 1.27
CA LEU A 123 21.67 12.86 1.29
C LEU A 123 21.05 13.31 2.61
N ARG A 124 20.26 14.35 2.58
CA ARG A 124 19.59 14.86 3.78
C ARG A 124 18.32 14.06 4.07
N TYR A 125 18.05 13.87 5.33
CA TYR A 125 16.96 13.03 5.80
C TYR A 125 16.05 13.80 6.76
N VAL A 126 14.75 13.72 6.47
CA VAL A 126 13.67 14.24 7.32
C VAL A 126 12.72 13.11 7.63
N SER A 127 12.50 12.85 8.90
CA SER A 127 11.52 11.85 9.35
C SER A 127 10.28 12.53 9.91
N TYR A 128 9.16 11.87 9.66
CA TYR A 128 7.88 12.16 10.30
C TYR A 128 7.30 10.85 10.85
N SER A 129 6.96 10.83 12.12
CA SER A 129 6.14 9.79 12.73
C SER A 129 5.06 10.46 13.57
N ALA A 130 3.83 10.00 13.45
CA ALA A 130 2.72 10.50 14.26
C ALA A 130 2.92 10.20 15.76
N LEU A 131 3.73 9.19 16.08
CA LEU A 131 4.04 8.75 17.45
C LEU A 131 5.33 9.36 18.01
N SER A 132 6.18 9.95 17.17
CA SER A 132 7.44 10.50 17.65
C SER A 132 7.22 11.88 18.27
N GLN A 133 7.77 12.03 19.49
CA GLN A 133 7.95 13.33 20.13
C GLN A 133 9.11 14.15 19.49
N GLU A 134 9.56 13.78 18.28
CA GLU A 134 10.68 14.47 17.61
C GLU A 134 10.40 15.95 17.33
N ASP A 135 9.13 16.35 17.22
CA ASP A 135 8.77 17.78 17.22
C ASP A 135 9.09 18.45 18.55
N ALA A 136 9.17 17.72 19.66
CA ALA A 136 9.61 18.23 20.96
C ALA A 136 11.13 18.50 21.03
N GLU A 137 11.94 17.92 20.12
CA GLU A 137 13.38 18.19 20.04
C GLU A 137 13.71 19.50 19.28
N VAL A 138 12.75 20.07 18.55
CA VAL A 138 12.95 21.38 17.91
C VAL A 138 12.90 22.45 19.00
N ARG A 139 14.05 23.05 19.27
CA ARG A 139 14.16 24.10 20.30
C ARG A 139 13.16 25.23 19.98
N PRO A 140 12.40 25.74 20.97
CA PRO A 140 11.44 26.85 20.77
C PRO A 140 12.03 28.07 20.06
N GLN A 141 13.33 28.29 20.20
CA GLN A 141 14.08 29.36 19.54
C GLN A 141 14.05 29.25 17.99
N VAL A 142 13.96 28.04 17.45
CA VAL A 142 13.86 27.79 16.00
C VAL A 142 12.52 28.30 15.49
N TYR A 143 11.43 27.97 16.17
CA TYR A 143 10.11 28.44 15.79
C TYR A 143 9.97 29.96 15.89
N ARG A 144 10.51 30.58 16.93
CA ARG A 144 10.54 32.07 17.07
C ARG A 144 11.31 32.75 15.94
N ALA A 145 12.40 32.15 15.50
CA ALA A 145 13.18 32.70 14.39
C ALA A 145 12.47 32.49 13.04
N LEU A 146 11.83 31.33 12.82
CA LEU A 146 11.02 31.08 11.63
C LEU A 146 9.78 31.96 11.59
N GLU A 147 9.07 32.13 12.69
CA GLU A 147 7.91 32.99 12.82
C GLU A 147 8.21 34.41 12.29
N ARG A 148 9.30 35.01 12.76
CA ARG A 148 9.70 36.36 12.31
C ARG A 148 9.94 36.43 10.81
N ARG A 149 10.61 35.41 10.23
CA ARG A 149 10.90 35.34 8.80
C ARG A 149 9.63 35.12 7.98
N LEU A 150 8.77 34.21 8.43
CA LEU A 150 7.50 33.91 7.77
C LEU A 150 6.55 35.13 7.83
N ALA A 151 6.46 35.81 8.98
CA ALA A 151 5.67 37.04 9.12
C ALA A 151 6.16 38.14 8.19
N GLN A 152 7.49 38.34 8.11
CA GLN A 152 8.08 39.33 7.22
C GLN A 152 7.83 39.01 5.75
N TRP A 153 7.99 37.76 5.36
CA TRP A 153 7.74 37.31 4.00
C TRP A 153 6.26 37.45 3.63
N GLU A 154 5.37 37.05 4.51
CA GLU A 154 3.93 37.15 4.35
C GLU A 154 3.48 38.62 4.18
N ALA A 155 3.94 39.52 5.05
CA ALA A 155 3.62 40.94 4.97
C ALA A 155 4.08 41.56 3.64
N SER A 156 5.19 41.10 3.07
CA SER A 156 5.73 41.61 1.80
C SER A 156 4.99 41.08 0.57
N HIS A 157 4.38 39.89 0.65
CA HIS A 157 3.85 39.19 -0.51
C HIS A 157 2.34 38.93 -0.45
N CYS A 158 1.72 38.93 0.74
CA CYS A 158 0.34 38.48 0.93
C CYS A 158 -0.67 39.61 1.20
N GLY A 159 -0.39 40.83 1.25
CA GLY A 159 -1.36 41.92 1.49
C GLY A 159 -2.11 41.80 2.84
N PRO A 160 -2.96 42.82 3.20
CA PRO A 160 -3.62 42.87 4.51
C PRO A 160 -4.59 41.66 4.72
N ILE A 161 -4.62 41.14 5.94
CA ILE A 161 -5.46 40.01 6.36
C ILE A 161 -6.87 40.54 6.65
N PRO A 162 -7.92 40.03 5.98
CA PRO A 162 -9.29 40.23 6.43
C PRO A 162 -9.48 39.66 7.84
N GLN A 163 -10.19 40.37 8.70
CA GLN A 163 -10.35 39.99 10.11
C GLN A 163 -11.05 38.64 10.26
N ASP A 164 -11.98 38.35 9.38
CA ASP A 164 -12.73 37.08 9.34
C ASP A 164 -11.82 35.87 9.00
N GLU A 165 -10.88 36.06 8.08
CA GLU A 165 -9.91 35.02 7.68
C GLU A 165 -8.92 34.71 8.82
N ARG A 166 -8.53 35.73 9.59
CA ARG A 166 -7.67 35.56 10.77
C ARG A 166 -8.34 34.73 11.87
N CYS A 167 -9.60 35.00 12.16
CA CYS A 167 -10.38 34.26 13.15
C CYS A 167 -10.58 32.81 12.72
N TYR A 168 -10.87 32.57 11.45
CA TYR A 168 -11.08 31.22 10.91
C TYR A 168 -9.83 30.36 11.01
N ILE A 169 -8.68 30.83 10.51
CA ILE A 169 -7.42 30.11 10.54
C ILE A 169 -6.94 29.88 11.99
N GLN A 170 -7.08 30.86 12.88
CA GLN A 170 -6.75 30.71 14.29
C GLN A 170 -7.60 29.65 15.00
N HIS A 171 -8.88 29.57 14.68
CA HIS A 171 -9.77 28.57 15.27
C HIS A 171 -9.42 27.15 14.82
N GLU A 172 -9.09 26.97 13.53
CA GLU A 172 -8.71 25.67 12.97
C GLU A 172 -7.32 25.20 13.42
N VAL A 173 -6.42 26.13 13.73
CA VAL A 173 -5.02 25.84 14.12
C VAL A 173 -4.88 25.59 15.62
N ASN A 174 -5.84 26.01 16.44
CA ASN A 174 -5.72 25.97 17.91
C ASN A 174 -5.93 24.56 18.48
N VAL A 175 -4.89 23.74 18.49
CA VAL A 175 -4.89 22.41 19.13
C VAL A 175 -3.64 22.21 19.98
N GLY A 176 -3.77 22.33 21.31
CA GLY A 176 -2.84 21.73 22.29
C GLY A 176 -1.78 22.65 22.89
N THR A 177 -0.86 22.07 23.62
CA THR A 177 0.10 22.63 24.58
C THR A 177 1.43 23.14 23.99
N PHE A 178 1.49 23.54 22.71
CA PHE A 178 2.72 24.00 22.07
C PHE A 178 3.02 25.51 22.26
N ASP A 179 4.26 25.92 22.01
CA ASP A 179 4.70 27.31 22.02
C ASP A 179 3.88 28.14 21.00
N SER A 180 3.49 29.37 21.36
CA SER A 180 2.75 30.29 20.50
C SER A 180 3.38 30.49 19.12
N SER A 181 4.71 30.52 19.05
CA SER A 181 5.48 30.65 17.80
C SER A 181 5.29 29.50 16.81
N TYR A 182 5.05 28.27 17.30
CA TYR A 182 4.72 27.14 16.45
C TYR A 182 3.40 27.35 15.69
N TYR A 183 2.37 27.80 16.40
CA TYR A 183 1.06 28.08 15.80
C TYR A 183 1.09 29.25 14.85
N GLU A 184 1.83 30.31 15.18
CA GLU A 184 2.02 31.45 14.30
C GLU A 184 2.74 31.02 12.99
N CYS A 185 3.72 30.14 13.06
CA CYS A 185 4.34 29.57 11.85
C CYS A 185 3.31 28.86 10.97
N ILE A 186 2.44 28.02 11.54
CA ILE A 186 1.39 27.31 10.81
C ILE A 186 0.40 28.31 10.20
N PHE A 187 0.04 29.35 10.94
CA PHE A 187 -0.84 30.42 10.47
C PHE A 187 -0.26 31.14 9.24
N TYR A 188 0.98 31.60 9.31
CA TYR A 188 1.63 32.26 8.17
C TYR A 188 1.78 31.34 6.97
N LEU A 189 2.18 30.10 7.19
CA LEU A 189 2.28 29.11 6.10
C LEU A 189 0.92 28.82 5.48
N SER A 190 -0.15 28.71 6.26
CA SER A 190 -1.50 28.51 5.73
C SER A 190 -1.89 29.62 4.77
N ARG A 191 -1.57 30.87 5.08
CA ARG A 191 -1.83 32.02 4.20
C ARG A 191 -0.95 32.03 2.95
N ILE A 192 0.32 31.69 3.11
CA ILE A 192 1.28 31.64 2.00
C ILE A 192 0.86 30.55 0.99
N LEU A 193 0.54 29.36 1.48
CA LEU A 193 0.24 28.19 0.64
C LEU A 193 -1.18 28.21 0.05
N CYS A 194 -2.13 28.89 0.69
CA CYS A 194 -3.50 29.04 0.19
C CYS A 194 -3.55 29.75 -1.18
N ARG A 195 -2.57 30.55 -1.52
CA ARG A 195 -2.53 31.33 -2.78
C ARG A 195 -2.25 30.50 -4.02
N SER A 196 -1.38 29.51 -3.92
CA SER A 196 -0.98 28.68 -5.05
C SER A 196 -1.86 27.47 -5.25
N ASN A 197 -2.56 27.03 -4.21
CA ASN A 197 -3.30 25.78 -4.21
C ASN A 197 -4.77 26.04 -3.86
N ARG A 198 -5.69 25.54 -4.70
CA ARG A 198 -7.14 25.51 -4.43
C ARG A 198 -7.48 24.45 -3.37
N HIS A 199 -6.72 24.41 -2.27
CA HIS A 199 -6.98 23.48 -1.19
C HIS A 199 -8.22 23.91 -0.42
N ARG A 200 -9.04 22.91 -0.05
CA ARG A 200 -10.11 23.15 0.92
C ARG A 200 -9.48 23.53 2.26
N ALA A 201 -10.11 24.45 2.98
CA ALA A 201 -9.65 24.94 4.26
C ALA A 201 -9.29 23.82 5.26
N ASP A 202 -10.05 22.71 5.25
CA ASP A 202 -9.86 21.56 6.14
C ASP A 202 -8.48 20.88 5.97
N ASN A 203 -7.90 20.89 4.76
CA ASN A 203 -6.60 20.30 4.49
C ASN A 203 -5.43 21.25 4.72
N LEU A 204 -5.71 22.55 4.76
CA LEU A 204 -4.68 23.58 4.78
C LEU A 204 -3.78 23.50 6.01
N LYS A 205 -4.34 23.17 7.18
CA LYS A 205 -3.59 22.95 8.43
C LYS A 205 -2.53 21.85 8.28
N PHE A 206 -2.90 20.69 7.72
CA PHE A 206 -2.00 19.55 7.59
C PHE A 206 -0.93 19.79 6.53
N ILE A 207 -1.28 20.46 5.44
CA ILE A 207 -0.36 20.91 4.40
C ILE A 207 0.67 21.89 4.98
N SER A 208 0.21 22.85 5.80
CA SER A 208 1.08 23.81 6.46
C SER A 208 1.99 23.17 7.50
N LEU A 209 1.51 22.13 8.21
CA LEU A 209 2.33 21.31 9.10
C LEU A 209 3.43 20.56 8.33
N ALA A 210 3.09 19.96 7.20
CA ALA A 210 4.06 19.28 6.36
C ALA A 210 5.14 20.24 5.83
N ALA A 211 4.72 21.41 5.35
CA ALA A 211 5.64 22.47 4.92
C ALA A 211 6.52 22.97 6.07
N LEU A 212 5.92 23.23 7.25
CA LEU A 212 6.66 23.71 8.43
C LEU A 212 7.78 22.73 8.82
N ARG A 213 7.51 21.43 8.80
CA ARG A 213 8.52 20.43 9.13
C ARG A 213 9.70 20.45 8.16
N VAL A 214 9.42 20.50 6.87
CA VAL A 214 10.48 20.60 5.85
C VAL A 214 11.28 21.89 6.04
N ILE A 215 10.61 23.03 6.21
CA ILE A 215 11.25 24.34 6.41
C ILE A 215 12.08 24.35 7.70
N THR A 216 11.56 23.80 8.78
CA THR A 216 12.26 23.71 10.07
C THR A 216 13.56 22.93 9.95
N GLN A 217 13.54 21.81 9.26
CA GLN A 217 14.74 21.01 9.02
C GLN A 217 15.75 21.75 8.13
N ILE A 218 15.30 22.39 7.06
CA ILE A 218 16.18 23.22 6.22
C ILE A 218 16.78 24.38 7.03
N TYR A 219 15.98 25.02 7.88
CA TYR A 219 16.46 26.09 8.76
C TYR A 219 17.53 25.61 9.75
N GLN A 220 17.34 24.43 10.35
CA GLN A 220 18.34 23.82 11.24
C GLN A 220 19.63 23.49 10.49
N MET A 221 19.53 22.97 9.27
CA MET A 221 20.70 22.73 8.40
C MET A 221 21.43 24.04 8.05
N ALA A 222 20.68 25.09 7.69
CA ALA A 222 21.26 26.39 7.34
C ALA A 222 22.01 27.05 8.50
N ASN A 223 21.59 26.77 9.74
CA ASN A 223 22.24 27.31 10.95
C ASN A 223 23.22 26.32 11.61
N SER A 224 23.51 25.18 10.98
CA SER A 224 24.47 24.19 11.50
C SER A 224 25.89 24.64 11.20
N LEU A 225 26.71 24.76 12.26
CA LEU A 225 28.14 25.03 12.11
C LEU A 225 28.93 23.82 11.62
N ALA A 226 28.41 22.61 11.85
CA ALA A 226 29.12 21.38 11.51
C ALA A 226 29.13 21.06 10.01
N VAL A 227 27.97 21.30 9.34
CA VAL A 227 27.86 21.08 7.88
C VAL A 227 26.99 22.20 7.30
N PRO A 228 27.58 23.22 6.71
CA PRO A 228 26.86 24.32 6.07
C PRO A 228 25.91 23.81 4.98
N LEU A 229 24.75 24.45 4.84
CA LEU A 229 23.73 24.11 3.84
C LEU A 229 24.33 24.11 2.41
N GLU A 230 25.20 25.05 2.12
CA GLU A 230 25.87 25.22 0.82
C GLU A 230 26.56 23.94 0.31
N HIS A 231 27.16 23.16 1.20
CA HIS A 231 27.82 21.89 0.80
C HIS A 231 26.86 20.79 0.37
N ASN A 232 25.54 20.98 0.56
CA ASN A 232 24.52 19.99 0.21
C ASN A 232 23.67 20.42 -0.99
N ILE A 233 23.86 21.65 -1.48
CA ILE A 233 23.08 22.19 -2.60
C ILE A 233 23.65 21.64 -3.92
N ILE A 234 22.75 21.16 -4.75
CA ILE A 234 23.05 20.74 -6.13
C ILE A 234 22.67 21.89 -7.06
N VAL A 235 23.58 22.29 -7.92
CA VAL A 235 23.32 23.29 -8.95
C VAL A 235 23.14 22.56 -10.28
N ASP A 236 22.00 22.77 -10.96
CA ASP A 236 21.78 22.19 -12.28
C ASP A 236 22.47 23.05 -13.37
N LYS A 237 22.39 22.57 -14.62
CA LYS A 237 22.98 23.26 -15.78
C LYS A 237 22.42 24.66 -16.06
N ASP A 238 21.24 24.96 -15.55
CA ASP A 238 20.57 26.26 -15.68
C ASP A 238 20.89 27.18 -14.49
N GLY A 239 21.79 26.76 -13.59
CA GLY A 239 22.18 27.50 -12.40
C GLY A 239 21.16 27.45 -11.26
N LYS A 240 20.12 26.60 -11.36
CA LYS A 240 19.13 26.45 -10.30
C LYS A 240 19.66 25.58 -9.17
N ARG A 241 19.32 25.96 -7.96
CA ARG A 241 19.84 25.39 -6.71
C ARG A 241 18.79 24.50 -6.04
N TYR A 242 19.10 23.22 -5.88
CA TYR A 242 18.21 22.23 -5.28
C TYR A 242 18.82 21.56 -4.06
N LEU A 243 18.02 21.31 -3.03
CA LEU A 243 18.44 20.51 -1.89
C LEU A 243 18.00 19.05 -2.08
N PRO A 244 18.93 18.08 -2.08
CA PRO A 244 18.61 16.65 -2.05
C PRO A 244 18.00 16.28 -0.69
N LEU A 245 16.79 15.70 -0.69
CA LEU A 245 16.06 15.40 0.54
C LEU A 245 15.36 14.05 0.46
N ILE A 246 15.64 13.17 1.42
CA ILE A 246 14.86 11.98 1.67
C ILE A 246 13.85 12.28 2.77
N ILE A 247 12.57 12.12 2.48
CA ILE A 247 11.48 12.27 3.43
C ILE A 247 10.98 10.88 3.80
N SER A 248 10.87 10.58 5.09
CA SER A 248 10.22 9.36 5.56
C SER A 248 9.02 9.67 6.42
N ILE A 249 7.95 8.90 6.24
CA ILE A 249 6.71 9.02 7.00
C ILE A 249 6.36 7.64 7.54
N ASP A 250 6.25 7.56 8.86
CA ASP A 250 5.84 6.34 9.55
C ASP A 250 4.40 6.53 10.07
N GLU A 251 3.49 5.67 9.60
CA GLU A 251 2.08 5.60 9.98
C GLU A 251 1.34 6.95 9.84
N PRO A 252 1.24 7.53 8.62
CA PRO A 252 0.55 8.80 8.39
C PRO A 252 -0.95 8.75 8.73
N GLU A 253 -1.52 7.56 8.86
CA GLU A 253 -2.93 7.32 9.18
C GLU A 253 -3.31 7.65 10.62
N ILE A 254 -2.37 7.72 11.56
CA ILE A 254 -2.67 7.94 12.96
C ILE A 254 -3.33 9.32 13.15
N HIS A 255 -4.55 9.31 13.67
CA HIS A 255 -5.39 10.49 13.91
C HIS A 255 -5.80 11.28 12.65
N LEU A 256 -5.65 10.72 11.45
CA LEU A 256 -6.02 11.39 10.19
C LEU A 256 -7.16 10.66 9.47
N HIS A 257 -8.12 11.45 8.99
CA HIS A 257 -9.15 10.96 8.08
C HIS A 257 -8.53 10.50 6.74
N PRO A 258 -9.05 9.43 6.07
CA PRO A 258 -8.49 8.91 4.83
C PRO A 258 -8.16 9.94 3.74
N TYR A 259 -9.04 10.92 3.51
CA TYR A 259 -8.79 11.99 2.56
C TYR A 259 -7.59 12.87 2.94
N MET A 260 -7.40 13.11 4.24
CA MET A 260 -6.26 13.89 4.74
C MET A 260 -4.94 13.13 4.59
N GLN A 261 -4.96 11.81 4.83
CA GLN A 261 -3.79 10.96 4.59
C GLN A 261 -3.30 11.10 3.15
N ARG A 262 -4.21 10.96 2.17
CA ARG A 262 -3.88 11.11 0.75
C ARG A 262 -3.39 12.52 0.42
N SER A 263 -4.06 13.55 0.93
CA SER A 263 -3.67 14.94 0.67
C SER A 263 -2.27 15.27 1.18
N ILE A 264 -1.89 14.79 2.37
CA ILE A 264 -0.55 15.02 2.94
C ILE A 264 0.51 14.29 2.12
N LEU A 265 0.28 13.03 1.79
CA LEU A 265 1.23 12.22 1.01
C LEU A 265 1.43 12.80 -0.40
N GLU A 266 0.35 13.23 -1.04
CA GLU A 266 0.42 13.93 -2.33
C GLU A 266 1.16 15.26 -2.21
N TYR A 267 0.93 16.01 -1.13
CA TYR A 267 1.61 17.28 -0.92
C TYR A 267 3.13 17.11 -0.76
N TYR A 268 3.59 16.11 -0.01
CA TYR A 268 5.03 15.83 0.06
C TYR A 268 5.63 15.49 -1.32
N GLN A 269 4.89 14.79 -2.17
CA GLN A 269 5.34 14.55 -3.53
C GLN A 269 5.36 15.82 -4.38
N GLN A 270 4.36 16.71 -4.24
CA GLN A 270 4.33 18.04 -4.89
C GLN A 270 5.54 18.89 -4.48
N LEU A 271 5.91 18.88 -3.19
CA LEU A 271 7.12 19.55 -2.72
C LEU A 271 8.39 19.02 -3.40
N LEU A 272 8.52 17.69 -3.53
CA LEU A 272 9.67 17.05 -4.18
C LEU A 272 9.69 17.24 -5.71
N ARG A 273 8.52 17.47 -6.35
CA ARG A 273 8.40 17.81 -7.77
C ARG A 273 8.49 19.31 -8.04
N ASN A 274 8.51 20.13 -6.98
CA ASN A 274 8.49 21.60 -7.05
C ASN A 274 7.24 22.16 -7.74
N GLU A 275 6.08 21.55 -7.49
CA GLU A 275 4.80 21.93 -8.08
C GLU A 275 4.07 23.03 -7.30
N ASP A 276 4.45 23.29 -6.03
CA ASP A 276 3.93 24.40 -5.23
C ASP A 276 4.78 25.66 -5.44
N ALA A 277 4.29 26.56 -6.27
CA ALA A 277 4.98 27.80 -6.61
C ALA A 277 5.21 28.72 -5.40
N SER A 278 4.25 28.78 -4.45
CA SER A 278 4.40 29.60 -3.23
C SER A 278 5.46 29.04 -2.31
N PHE A 279 5.51 27.72 -2.16
CA PHE A 279 6.56 27.07 -1.38
C PHE A 279 7.95 27.24 -2.02
N CYS A 280 8.06 27.10 -3.34
CA CYS A 280 9.32 27.34 -4.05
C CYS A 280 9.80 28.81 -3.91
N ALA A 281 8.89 29.77 -4.03
CA ALA A 281 9.23 31.17 -3.81
C ALA A 281 9.71 31.41 -2.37
N LEU A 282 9.04 30.84 -1.39
CA LEU A 282 9.45 30.91 0.01
C LEU A 282 10.82 30.29 0.26
N LEU A 283 11.12 29.13 -0.34
CA LEU A 283 12.44 28.49 -0.24
C LEU A 283 13.53 29.37 -0.85
N LYS A 284 13.23 30.01 -1.98
CA LYS A 284 14.18 30.89 -2.67
C LYS A 284 14.55 32.09 -1.83
N ASP A 285 13.56 32.76 -1.25
CA ASP A 285 13.76 33.97 -0.46
C ASP A 285 14.41 33.69 0.91
N LEU A 286 14.03 32.57 1.57
CA LEU A 286 14.56 32.24 2.88
C LEU A 286 15.93 31.56 2.84
N PHE A 287 16.22 30.75 1.82
CA PHE A 287 17.38 29.87 1.80
C PHE A 287 18.17 29.91 0.50
N GLY A 288 17.76 30.68 -0.50
CA GLY A 288 18.40 30.72 -1.82
C GLY A 288 18.24 29.42 -2.61
N LEU A 289 17.19 28.65 -2.36
CA LEU A 289 16.90 27.37 -3.01
C LEU A 289 15.77 27.53 -4.03
N ASP A 290 15.98 27.03 -5.25
CA ASP A 290 14.92 27.01 -6.27
C ASP A 290 13.94 25.82 -6.08
N GLY A 291 14.27 24.87 -5.19
CA GLY A 291 13.37 23.76 -4.85
C GLY A 291 14.07 22.59 -4.16
N LEU A 292 13.36 21.47 -4.12
CA LEU A 292 13.81 20.21 -3.53
C LEU A 292 14.00 19.16 -4.63
N ARG A 293 14.87 18.18 -4.40
CA ARG A 293 15.02 17.00 -5.24
C ARG A 293 15.24 15.79 -4.35
N GLY A 294 14.38 14.78 -4.45
CA GLY A 294 14.57 13.65 -3.55
C GLY A 294 13.49 12.60 -3.65
N GLN A 295 13.29 11.89 -2.54
CA GLN A 295 12.51 10.66 -2.51
C GLN A 295 11.71 10.57 -1.21
N LEU A 296 10.49 10.05 -1.33
CA LEU A 296 9.58 9.81 -0.23
C LEU A 296 9.53 8.31 0.11
N PHE A 297 9.68 7.97 1.38
CA PHE A 297 9.44 6.63 1.91
C PHE A 297 8.29 6.68 2.91
N VAL A 298 7.28 5.83 2.73
CA VAL A 298 6.10 5.78 3.57
C VAL A 298 5.91 4.36 4.11
N VAL A 299 5.82 4.23 5.41
CA VAL A 299 5.33 3.01 6.05
C VAL A 299 3.89 3.25 6.44
N THR A 300 2.98 2.41 5.99
CA THR A 300 1.55 2.56 6.27
C THR A 300 0.88 1.20 6.46
N HIS A 301 -0.15 1.19 7.29
CA HIS A 301 -1.11 0.09 7.44
C HIS A 301 -2.47 0.43 6.82
N SER A 302 -2.61 1.64 6.25
CA SER A 302 -3.85 2.10 5.62
C SER A 302 -3.84 1.85 4.11
N THR A 303 -4.86 1.15 3.63
CA THR A 303 -5.11 1.00 2.19
C THR A 303 -5.39 2.34 1.50
N ASP A 304 -5.94 3.30 2.25
CA ASP A 304 -6.24 4.64 1.76
C ASP A 304 -4.98 5.48 1.48
N SER A 305 -3.89 5.21 2.20
CA SER A 305 -2.60 5.88 1.99
C SER A 305 -1.88 5.39 0.73
N LEU A 306 -2.23 4.23 0.18
CA LEU A 306 -1.60 3.70 -1.02
C LEU A 306 -2.09 4.43 -2.27
N ILE A 307 -1.13 4.95 -3.04
CA ILE A 307 -1.39 5.59 -4.34
C ILE A 307 -1.64 4.52 -5.41
N ASP A 308 -2.39 4.89 -6.44
CA ASP A 308 -2.86 3.98 -7.50
C ASP A 308 -1.77 3.61 -8.53
N ASP A 309 -0.52 3.51 -8.10
CA ASP A 309 0.60 3.04 -8.90
C ASP A 309 1.38 1.94 -8.18
N TYR A 310 1.27 0.70 -8.66
CA TYR A 310 1.93 -0.46 -8.09
C TYR A 310 3.47 -0.33 -8.07
N ARG A 311 4.06 0.49 -8.95
CA ARG A 311 5.51 0.70 -9.03
C ARG A 311 6.08 1.35 -7.77
N ASN A 312 5.24 2.06 -7.03
CA ASN A 312 5.61 2.70 -5.78
C ASN A 312 5.55 1.74 -4.57
N ILE A 313 5.03 0.52 -4.73
CA ILE A 313 4.80 -0.40 -3.62
C ILE A 313 6.01 -1.31 -3.43
N VAL A 314 6.48 -1.40 -2.19
CA VAL A 314 7.49 -2.35 -1.72
C VAL A 314 6.86 -3.23 -0.66
N ARG A 315 6.53 -4.48 -1.00
CA ARG A 315 5.97 -5.44 -0.04
C ARG A 315 7.06 -6.23 0.61
N LEU A 316 7.15 -6.16 1.94
CA LEU A 316 7.97 -7.04 2.74
C LEU A 316 7.18 -8.32 3.06
N TYR A 317 7.83 -9.48 2.96
CA TYR A 317 7.22 -10.78 3.24
C TYR A 317 8.28 -11.74 3.81
N ARG A 318 7.85 -12.83 4.45
CA ARG A 318 8.73 -13.92 4.86
C ARG A 318 8.75 -14.99 3.79
N ASP A 319 9.93 -15.48 3.45
CA ASP A 319 10.07 -16.65 2.58
C ASP A 319 9.84 -17.94 3.36
N HIS A 320 9.90 -19.11 2.68
CA HIS A 320 9.72 -20.43 3.28
C HIS A 320 10.74 -20.78 4.38
N GLN A 321 11.82 -20.01 4.48
CA GLN A 321 12.84 -20.14 5.53
C GLN A 321 12.61 -19.14 6.68
N GLY A 322 11.52 -18.39 6.65
CA GLY A 322 11.20 -17.34 7.60
C GLY A 322 12.04 -16.06 7.45
N GLN A 323 12.86 -15.94 6.38
CA GLN A 323 13.67 -14.77 6.14
C GLN A 323 12.85 -13.65 5.51
N VAL A 324 13.10 -12.42 5.94
CA VAL A 324 12.45 -11.25 5.35
C VAL A 324 13.02 -10.97 3.97
N LYS A 325 12.15 -10.84 3.00
CA LYS A 325 12.41 -10.50 1.59
C LYS A 325 11.51 -9.36 1.15
N ALA A 326 11.81 -8.76 0.01
CA ALA A 326 11.00 -7.70 -0.58
C ALA A 326 10.56 -8.04 -2.00
N ALA A 327 9.32 -7.69 -2.31
CA ALA A 327 8.78 -7.65 -3.66
C ALA A 327 8.54 -6.17 -4.03
N CYS A 328 9.32 -5.67 -4.98
CA CYS A 328 9.39 -4.25 -5.29
C CYS A 328 8.69 -3.97 -6.63
N GLY A 329 7.58 -3.24 -6.61
CA GLY A 329 6.80 -2.92 -7.79
C GLY A 329 7.59 -2.19 -8.87
N SER A 330 8.61 -1.40 -8.48
CA SER A 330 9.54 -0.71 -9.39
C SER A 330 10.32 -1.64 -10.32
N SER A 331 10.50 -2.91 -9.94
CA SER A 331 11.21 -3.92 -10.73
C SER A 331 10.29 -4.78 -11.60
N PHE A 332 8.96 -4.61 -11.52
CA PHE A 332 8.02 -5.45 -12.24
C PHE A 332 7.87 -5.01 -13.70
N HIS A 333 7.91 -5.97 -14.60
CA HIS A 333 7.62 -5.77 -16.02
C HIS A 333 6.22 -6.30 -16.30
N VAL A 334 5.20 -5.49 -15.98
CA VAL A 334 3.79 -5.86 -16.12
C VAL A 334 3.29 -5.49 -17.52
N LYS A 335 2.63 -6.42 -18.20
CA LYS A 335 2.02 -6.15 -19.51
C LYS A 335 0.86 -5.16 -19.36
N ARG A 336 0.67 -4.27 -20.34
CA ARG A 336 -0.36 -3.22 -20.35
C ARG A 336 -1.79 -3.75 -20.10
N GLU A 337 -2.09 -4.95 -20.55
CA GLU A 337 -3.38 -5.60 -20.29
C GLU A 337 -3.62 -5.90 -18.82
N ILE A 338 -2.57 -6.34 -18.09
CA ILE A 338 -2.63 -6.58 -16.66
C ILE A 338 -2.73 -5.24 -15.91
N GLU A 339 -1.99 -4.23 -16.34
CA GLU A 339 -2.02 -2.89 -15.76
C GLU A 339 -3.42 -2.26 -15.82
N LYS A 340 -4.16 -2.44 -16.92
CA LYS A 340 -5.55 -2.00 -17.03
C LYS A 340 -6.46 -2.65 -15.98
N HIS A 341 -6.33 -3.97 -15.78
CA HIS A 341 -7.10 -4.69 -14.75
C HIS A 341 -6.70 -4.29 -13.33
N LEU A 342 -5.43 -3.92 -13.12
CA LEU A 342 -4.96 -3.32 -11.89
C LEU A 342 -5.77 -2.08 -11.49
N ILE A 343 -5.87 -1.13 -12.40
CA ILE A 343 -6.58 0.12 -12.15
C ILE A 343 -8.05 -0.15 -11.78
N MET A 344 -8.68 -1.14 -12.43
CA MET A 344 -10.08 -1.49 -12.19
C MET A 344 -10.33 -2.18 -10.84
N HIS A 345 -9.39 -2.98 -10.36
CA HIS A 345 -9.51 -3.78 -9.12
C HIS A 345 -8.54 -3.31 -8.02
N PHE A 346 -7.99 -2.11 -8.15
CA PHE A 346 -6.96 -1.63 -7.25
C PHE A 346 -7.43 -1.51 -5.79
N PRO A 347 -8.68 -1.14 -5.48
CA PRO A 347 -9.15 -1.11 -4.09
C PRO A 347 -9.02 -2.46 -3.39
N GLU A 348 -9.46 -3.54 -4.05
CA GLU A 348 -9.40 -4.91 -3.51
C GLU A 348 -7.96 -5.42 -3.45
N VAL A 349 -7.12 -5.07 -4.44
CA VAL A 349 -5.70 -5.41 -4.47
C VAL A 349 -4.92 -4.72 -3.35
N LYS A 350 -5.25 -3.47 -3.01
CA LYS A 350 -4.63 -2.75 -1.88
C LYS A 350 -4.79 -3.52 -0.57
N GLU A 351 -5.98 -4.01 -0.29
CA GLU A 351 -6.25 -4.81 0.90
C GLU A 351 -5.44 -6.11 0.91
N ALA A 352 -5.38 -6.79 -0.24
CA ALA A 352 -4.63 -8.02 -0.39
C ALA A 352 -3.13 -7.88 -0.09
N LEU A 353 -2.53 -6.71 -0.30
CA LEU A 353 -1.11 -6.48 -0.02
C LEU A 353 -0.73 -6.67 1.45
N TYR A 354 -1.70 -6.56 2.36
CA TYR A 354 -1.53 -6.80 3.79
C TYR A 354 -1.89 -8.23 4.22
N ALA A 355 -2.52 -9.00 3.31
CA ALA A 355 -2.97 -10.35 3.60
C ALA A 355 -1.80 -11.37 3.60
N ARG A 356 -2.04 -12.51 4.27
CA ARG A 356 -1.14 -13.67 4.25
C ARG A 356 -1.44 -14.60 3.08
N SER A 357 -2.71 -14.72 2.69
CA SER A 357 -3.13 -15.41 1.48
C SER A 357 -4.37 -14.76 0.88
N VAL A 358 -4.66 -15.08 -0.38
CA VAL A 358 -5.78 -14.48 -1.12
C VAL A 358 -6.62 -15.58 -1.76
N ILE A 359 -7.94 -15.44 -1.65
CA ILE A 359 -8.91 -16.22 -2.40
C ILE A 359 -9.48 -15.35 -3.51
N LEU A 360 -9.40 -15.81 -4.76
CA LEU A 360 -10.06 -15.19 -5.90
C LEU A 360 -11.29 -15.99 -6.29
N VAL A 361 -12.42 -15.34 -6.42
CA VAL A 361 -13.69 -15.92 -6.89
C VAL A 361 -14.22 -15.18 -8.10
N GLU A 362 -15.02 -15.87 -8.90
CA GLU A 362 -15.50 -15.34 -10.17
C GLU A 362 -16.67 -14.38 -10.01
N GLY A 363 -17.61 -14.68 -9.09
CA GLY A 363 -18.92 -14.07 -9.02
C GLY A 363 -19.31 -13.48 -7.67
N GLU A 364 -20.44 -12.78 -7.69
CA GLU A 364 -20.98 -12.07 -6.52
C GLU A 364 -21.57 -13.02 -5.48
N THR A 365 -22.15 -14.15 -5.90
CA THR A 365 -22.76 -15.11 -5.00
C THR A 365 -21.71 -15.78 -4.14
N GLU A 366 -20.61 -16.21 -4.75
CA GLU A 366 -19.44 -16.76 -4.06
C GLU A 366 -18.85 -15.75 -3.10
N PHE A 367 -18.65 -14.51 -3.55
CA PHE A 367 -18.13 -13.44 -2.72
C PHE A 367 -18.99 -13.22 -1.48
N GLY A 368 -20.33 -13.28 -1.61
CA GLY A 368 -21.26 -13.11 -0.51
C GLY A 368 -21.22 -14.23 0.54
N CYS A 369 -20.87 -15.48 0.17
CA CYS A 369 -20.91 -16.63 1.08
C CYS A 369 -19.55 -17.07 1.64
N PHE A 370 -18.42 -16.81 0.93
CA PHE A 370 -17.13 -17.39 1.27
C PHE A 370 -16.61 -17.06 2.66
N GLN A 371 -16.74 -15.81 3.10
CA GLN A 371 -16.28 -15.42 4.44
C GLN A 371 -17.06 -16.15 5.54
N LEU A 372 -18.38 -16.33 5.34
CA LEU A 372 -19.24 -17.07 6.26
C LEU A 372 -18.93 -18.57 6.23
N PHE A 373 -18.67 -19.13 5.04
CA PHE A 373 -18.21 -20.50 4.93
C PHE A 373 -16.87 -20.70 5.66
N GLY A 374 -15.96 -19.73 5.61
CA GLY A 374 -14.70 -19.74 6.37
C GLY A 374 -14.95 -19.94 7.86
N GLN A 375 -15.88 -19.17 8.44
CA GLN A 375 -16.28 -19.32 9.84
C GLN A 375 -16.88 -20.72 10.11
N THR A 376 -17.78 -21.18 9.24
CA THR A 376 -18.48 -22.47 9.36
C THR A 376 -17.54 -23.68 9.29
N VAL A 377 -16.51 -23.64 8.41
CA VAL A 377 -15.55 -24.74 8.28
C VAL A 377 -14.39 -24.67 9.28
N GLY A 378 -14.28 -23.59 10.06
CA GLY A 378 -13.26 -23.41 11.09
C GLY A 378 -11.98 -22.69 10.61
N VAL A 379 -12.07 -21.91 9.53
CA VAL A 379 -11.00 -21.07 8.98
C VAL A 379 -11.51 -19.62 8.85
N PRO A 380 -11.72 -18.89 9.96
CA PRO A 380 -12.18 -17.50 9.89
C PRO A 380 -11.14 -16.63 9.19
N PHE A 381 -11.54 -15.88 8.15
CA PHE A 381 -10.61 -15.16 7.27
C PHE A 381 -9.82 -14.08 8.02
N ASP A 382 -10.48 -13.31 8.87
CA ASP A 382 -9.82 -12.24 9.63
C ASP A 382 -8.73 -12.78 10.58
N TYR A 383 -8.97 -13.97 11.19
CA TYR A 383 -7.99 -14.60 12.08
C TYR A 383 -6.76 -15.10 11.32
N TYR A 384 -6.96 -15.68 10.13
CA TYR A 384 -5.85 -16.21 9.30
C TYR A 384 -5.20 -15.15 8.41
N GLY A 385 -5.79 -13.94 8.29
CA GLY A 385 -5.32 -12.91 7.37
C GLY A 385 -5.55 -13.28 5.90
N ILE A 386 -6.74 -13.83 5.60
CA ILE A 386 -7.14 -14.23 4.24
C ILE A 386 -7.96 -13.09 3.63
N CYS A 387 -7.52 -12.56 2.49
CA CYS A 387 -8.29 -11.59 1.71
C CYS A 387 -9.11 -12.30 0.65
N LEU A 388 -10.39 -11.93 0.51
CA LEU A 388 -11.30 -12.43 -0.52
C LEU A 388 -11.52 -11.37 -1.58
N ILE A 389 -11.25 -11.69 -2.84
CA ILE A 389 -11.44 -10.78 -3.97
C ILE A 389 -12.45 -11.36 -4.95
N ASN A 390 -13.46 -10.56 -5.31
CA ASN A 390 -14.35 -10.83 -6.44
C ASN A 390 -13.69 -10.30 -7.73
N ALA A 391 -13.30 -11.20 -8.62
CA ALA A 391 -12.65 -10.84 -9.88
C ALA A 391 -13.62 -10.29 -10.93
N ARG A 392 -14.94 -10.38 -10.69
CA ARG A 392 -16.00 -9.90 -11.61
C ARG A 392 -15.90 -10.52 -13.00
N GLY A 393 -15.59 -11.82 -13.05
CA GLY A 393 -15.53 -12.64 -14.23
C GLY A 393 -14.21 -13.39 -14.42
N GLU A 394 -14.29 -14.53 -15.09
CA GLU A 394 -13.21 -15.46 -15.33
C GLU A 394 -11.92 -14.81 -15.87
N SER A 395 -12.06 -13.99 -16.92
CA SER A 395 -10.92 -13.38 -17.60
C SER A 395 -10.07 -12.45 -16.74
N SER A 396 -10.60 -11.99 -15.60
CA SER A 396 -9.91 -11.12 -14.64
C SER A 396 -9.11 -11.91 -13.62
N ILE A 397 -9.54 -13.13 -13.25
CA ILE A 397 -8.89 -13.95 -12.22
C ILE A 397 -7.40 -14.19 -12.54
N ALA A 398 -7.09 -14.66 -13.75
CA ALA A 398 -5.71 -14.93 -14.14
C ALA A 398 -4.80 -13.71 -14.08
N LYS A 399 -5.34 -12.52 -14.38
CA LYS A 399 -4.60 -11.24 -14.40
C LYS A 399 -4.35 -10.73 -12.98
N ILE A 400 -5.38 -10.76 -12.12
CA ILE A 400 -5.26 -10.38 -10.70
C ILE A 400 -4.31 -11.35 -9.99
N LYS A 401 -4.47 -12.66 -10.19
CA LYS A 401 -3.60 -13.71 -9.65
C LYS A 401 -2.14 -13.45 -9.99
N LYS A 402 -1.84 -13.21 -11.26
CA LYS A 402 -0.47 -12.95 -11.72
C LYS A 402 0.13 -11.71 -11.07
N LEU A 403 -0.65 -10.65 -10.89
CA LEU A 403 -0.19 -9.46 -10.19
C LEU A 403 0.14 -9.73 -8.73
N LEU A 404 -0.76 -10.40 -8.01
CA LEU A 404 -0.56 -10.73 -6.60
C LEU A 404 0.66 -11.65 -6.43
N GLU A 405 0.89 -12.56 -7.37
CA GLU A 405 2.09 -13.40 -7.42
C GLU A 405 3.40 -12.60 -7.64
N TYR A 406 3.37 -11.49 -8.40
CA TYR A 406 4.52 -10.58 -8.47
C TYR A 406 4.86 -10.03 -7.09
N PHE A 407 3.86 -9.71 -6.27
CA PHE A 407 4.06 -9.31 -4.89
C PHE A 407 4.30 -10.48 -3.92
N ARG A 408 4.50 -11.70 -4.43
CA ARG A 408 4.75 -12.91 -3.63
C ARG A 408 3.62 -13.22 -2.64
N LEU A 409 2.39 -12.91 -3.02
CA LEU A 409 1.21 -13.31 -2.28
C LEU A 409 0.80 -14.73 -2.69
N PRO A 410 0.56 -15.63 -1.73
CA PRO A 410 -0.05 -16.92 -2.02
C PRO A 410 -1.51 -16.72 -2.45
N VAL A 411 -1.87 -17.22 -3.63
CA VAL A 411 -3.20 -17.05 -4.22
C VAL A 411 -3.84 -18.40 -4.50
N VAL A 412 -5.09 -18.54 -4.07
CA VAL A 412 -5.97 -19.66 -4.41
C VAL A 412 -7.13 -19.10 -5.24
N ALA A 413 -7.32 -19.62 -6.44
CA ALA A 413 -8.40 -19.20 -7.34
C ALA A 413 -9.45 -20.30 -7.49
N LEU A 414 -10.72 -19.94 -7.41
CA LEU A 414 -11.84 -20.79 -7.72
C LEU A 414 -12.50 -20.35 -9.02
N TYR A 415 -12.57 -21.27 -9.97
CA TYR A 415 -13.24 -21.09 -11.25
C TYR A 415 -14.47 -21.99 -11.35
N ASP A 416 -15.41 -21.61 -12.16
CA ASP A 416 -16.47 -22.50 -12.62
C ASP A 416 -15.89 -23.63 -13.47
N ALA A 417 -16.49 -24.82 -13.43
CA ALA A 417 -15.92 -25.99 -14.10
C ALA A 417 -16.03 -25.93 -15.63
N ASP A 418 -16.83 -25.03 -16.20
CA ASP A 418 -16.96 -24.87 -17.64
C ASP A 418 -15.68 -24.33 -18.32
N VAL A 419 -14.77 -23.72 -17.55
CA VAL A 419 -13.46 -23.24 -18.05
C VAL A 419 -12.29 -24.13 -17.64
N LYS A 420 -12.54 -25.31 -17.06
CA LYS A 420 -11.53 -26.22 -16.50
C LYS A 420 -10.43 -26.60 -17.49
N GLU A 421 -10.76 -26.83 -18.75
CA GLU A 421 -9.76 -27.24 -19.76
C GLU A 421 -8.72 -26.15 -20.01
N ALA A 422 -9.13 -24.88 -19.94
CA ALA A 422 -8.25 -23.73 -20.15
C ALA A 422 -7.25 -23.52 -19.01
N HIS A 423 -7.65 -23.82 -17.75
CA HIS A 423 -6.89 -23.47 -16.55
C HIS A 423 -6.36 -24.68 -15.75
N ALA A 424 -6.61 -25.94 -16.21
CA ALA A 424 -6.26 -27.17 -15.47
C ALA A 424 -4.77 -27.33 -15.13
N LYS A 425 -3.87 -26.66 -15.85
CA LYS A 425 -2.41 -26.71 -15.64
C LYS A 425 -1.89 -25.65 -14.69
N GLU A 426 -2.70 -24.70 -14.27
CA GLU A 426 -2.30 -23.61 -13.40
C GLU A 426 -2.22 -24.07 -11.94
N LYS A 427 -1.18 -23.63 -11.23
CA LYS A 427 -1.03 -23.93 -9.80
C LYS A 427 -1.96 -23.05 -8.97
N GLY A 428 -2.48 -23.59 -7.85
CA GLY A 428 -3.35 -22.84 -6.93
C GLY A 428 -4.73 -22.54 -7.52
N VAL A 429 -5.15 -23.30 -8.54
CA VAL A 429 -6.47 -23.18 -9.18
C VAL A 429 -7.33 -24.38 -8.83
N TYR A 430 -8.57 -24.11 -8.49
CA TYR A 430 -9.60 -25.08 -8.14
C TYR A 430 -10.84 -24.83 -8.99
N PHE A 431 -11.69 -25.85 -9.09
CA PHE A 431 -12.90 -25.80 -9.92
C PHE A 431 -14.11 -26.29 -9.12
N THR A 432 -15.28 -25.76 -9.42
CA THR A 432 -16.55 -26.33 -8.98
C THR A 432 -16.70 -27.77 -9.46
N GLN A 433 -17.52 -28.58 -8.80
CA GLN A 433 -17.80 -29.97 -9.22
C GLN A 433 -18.77 -30.01 -10.39
N GLY A 434 -19.85 -29.20 -10.31
CA GLY A 434 -20.75 -28.93 -11.42
C GLY A 434 -20.27 -27.72 -12.24
N ILE A 435 -21.09 -27.31 -13.20
CA ILE A 435 -20.73 -26.21 -14.14
C ILE A 435 -20.55 -24.86 -13.45
N CYS A 436 -21.10 -24.67 -12.25
CA CYS A 436 -20.94 -23.44 -11.44
C CYS A 436 -21.38 -23.68 -9.99
N PHE A 437 -21.16 -22.66 -9.14
CA PHE A 437 -21.51 -22.67 -7.73
C PHE A 437 -22.96 -23.08 -7.43
N GLU A 438 -23.91 -22.50 -8.14
CA GLU A 438 -25.34 -22.72 -7.89
C GLU A 438 -25.75 -24.18 -8.14
N GLN A 439 -25.09 -24.85 -9.07
CA GLN A 439 -25.30 -26.29 -9.28
C GLN A 439 -24.74 -27.10 -8.11
N ASP A 440 -23.50 -26.80 -7.70
CA ASP A 440 -22.86 -27.50 -6.57
C ASP A 440 -23.71 -27.36 -5.29
N LEU A 441 -24.22 -26.16 -5.03
CA LEU A 441 -25.07 -25.90 -3.89
C LEU A 441 -26.38 -26.71 -3.95
N ALA A 442 -27.11 -26.60 -5.08
CA ALA A 442 -28.39 -27.31 -5.23
C ALA A 442 -28.21 -28.83 -5.11
N GLN A 443 -27.18 -29.39 -5.74
CA GLN A 443 -26.87 -30.82 -5.67
C GLN A 443 -26.48 -31.24 -4.25
N THR A 444 -25.55 -30.52 -3.60
CA THR A 444 -25.09 -30.83 -2.23
C THR A 444 -26.23 -30.82 -1.23
N MET A 445 -27.07 -29.80 -1.26
CA MET A 445 -28.20 -29.64 -0.32
C MET A 445 -29.25 -30.74 -0.51
N LEU A 446 -29.61 -31.04 -1.76
CA LEU A 446 -30.63 -32.05 -2.03
C LEU A 446 -30.13 -33.47 -1.79
N GLN A 447 -28.88 -33.80 -2.13
CA GLN A 447 -28.27 -35.08 -1.82
C GLN A 447 -28.21 -35.38 -0.32
N LYS A 448 -28.04 -34.32 0.51
CA LYS A 448 -28.05 -34.42 1.97
C LYS A 448 -29.44 -34.34 2.61
N GLY A 449 -30.48 -34.35 1.79
CA GLY A 449 -31.89 -34.27 2.28
C GLY A 449 -32.28 -32.92 2.90
N LYS A 450 -31.51 -31.86 2.64
CA LYS A 450 -31.70 -30.52 3.22
C LYS A 450 -32.57 -29.61 2.33
N ARG A 451 -33.55 -30.19 1.64
CA ARG A 451 -34.46 -29.46 0.75
C ARG A 451 -35.16 -28.30 1.46
N GLN A 452 -35.70 -28.58 2.67
CA GLN A 452 -36.42 -27.54 3.44
C GLN A 452 -35.54 -26.34 3.81
N ALA A 453 -34.26 -26.57 4.08
CA ALA A 453 -33.32 -25.50 4.33
C ALA A 453 -33.08 -24.66 3.07
N LEU A 454 -32.95 -25.30 1.91
CA LEU A 454 -32.80 -24.63 0.62
C LEU A 454 -34.05 -23.83 0.24
N ASP A 455 -35.28 -24.39 0.50
CA ASP A 455 -36.54 -23.67 0.31
C ASP A 455 -36.56 -22.40 1.17
N LYS A 456 -36.18 -22.48 2.46
CA LYS A 456 -36.15 -21.31 3.38
C LYS A 456 -35.19 -20.22 2.91
N ILE A 457 -34.00 -20.60 2.40
CA ILE A 457 -33.03 -19.64 1.84
C ILE A 457 -33.63 -18.91 0.65
N ILE A 458 -34.24 -19.65 -0.26
CA ILE A 458 -34.86 -19.10 -1.47
C ILE A 458 -36.08 -18.20 -1.09
N ASP A 459 -36.95 -18.66 -0.20
CA ASP A 459 -38.09 -17.88 0.25
C ASP A 459 -37.66 -16.58 0.95
N ALA A 460 -36.59 -16.62 1.75
CA ALA A 460 -36.00 -15.43 2.36
C ALA A 460 -35.40 -14.46 1.33
N ALA A 461 -34.79 -14.99 0.27
CA ALA A 461 -34.21 -14.17 -0.77
C ALA A 461 -35.26 -13.44 -1.64
N CYS A 462 -36.41 -14.07 -1.89
CA CYS A 462 -37.46 -13.45 -2.72
C CYS A 462 -38.59 -12.79 -1.89
N GLY A 463 -38.58 -12.92 -0.57
CA GLY A 463 -39.62 -12.39 0.30
C GLY A 463 -41.01 -13.08 0.15
N THR A 464 -41.07 -14.12 -0.66
CA THR A 464 -42.27 -14.92 -0.95
C THR A 464 -41.86 -16.36 -1.23
N THR A 465 -42.82 -17.25 -1.45
CA THR A 465 -42.49 -18.64 -1.88
C THR A 465 -41.75 -18.68 -3.19
N GLY A 466 -40.59 -19.33 -3.18
CA GLY A 466 -39.74 -19.48 -4.36
C GLY A 466 -40.41 -20.23 -5.51
N ARG A 467 -40.37 -19.65 -6.70
CA ARG A 467 -41.00 -20.22 -7.92
C ARG A 467 -40.10 -20.11 -9.11
N THR A 468 -40.10 -21.12 -9.99
CA THR A 468 -39.46 -21.06 -11.28
C THR A 468 -40.41 -20.56 -12.35
N SER A 469 -39.90 -19.75 -13.27
CA SER A 469 -40.57 -19.37 -14.53
C SER A 469 -40.06 -20.23 -15.69
N SER A 470 -40.83 -20.24 -16.79
CA SER A 470 -40.40 -20.93 -18.05
C SER A 470 -39.06 -20.39 -18.55
N ASP A 471 -38.79 -19.08 -18.41
CA ASP A 471 -37.55 -18.48 -18.89
C ASP A 471 -36.35 -18.86 -18.03
N MET A 472 -36.52 -18.96 -16.71
CA MET A 472 -35.47 -19.47 -15.80
C MET A 472 -35.09 -20.91 -16.17
N LEU A 473 -36.09 -21.77 -16.37
CA LEU A 473 -35.89 -23.16 -16.75
C LEU A 473 -35.23 -23.29 -18.14
N LYS A 474 -35.68 -22.53 -19.13
CA LYS A 474 -35.04 -22.51 -20.45
C LYS A 474 -33.56 -22.13 -20.39
N LYS A 475 -33.21 -21.08 -19.64
CA LYS A 475 -31.80 -20.65 -19.46
C LYS A 475 -30.97 -21.74 -18.77
N ALA A 476 -31.47 -22.34 -17.71
CA ALA A 476 -30.80 -23.38 -16.96
C ALA A 476 -30.62 -24.65 -17.81
N CYS A 477 -31.68 -25.11 -18.47
CA CYS A 477 -31.64 -26.29 -19.32
C CYS A 477 -30.70 -26.12 -20.51
N HIS A 478 -30.69 -24.94 -21.14
CA HIS A 478 -29.71 -24.62 -22.19
C HIS A 478 -28.27 -24.77 -21.67
N LYS A 479 -27.96 -24.20 -20.49
CA LYS A 479 -26.62 -24.31 -19.88
C LYS A 479 -26.27 -25.78 -19.52
N LEU A 480 -27.24 -26.57 -19.12
CA LEU A 480 -27.11 -27.99 -18.74
C LEU A 480 -27.24 -28.99 -19.90
N GLN A 481 -27.57 -28.51 -21.08
CA GLN A 481 -27.89 -29.34 -22.26
C GLN A 481 -29.04 -30.35 -22.00
N LEU A 482 -30.10 -29.90 -21.30
CA LEU A 482 -31.29 -30.66 -20.96
C LEU A 482 -32.53 -30.13 -21.72
N ASP A 483 -33.58 -30.93 -21.83
CA ASP A 483 -34.84 -30.48 -22.42
C ASP A 483 -35.69 -29.73 -21.38
N PRO A 484 -36.06 -28.43 -21.62
CA PRO A 484 -36.91 -27.67 -20.71
C PRO A 484 -38.31 -28.26 -20.49
N GLN A 485 -38.79 -29.14 -21.37
CA GLN A 485 -40.11 -29.75 -21.27
C GLN A 485 -40.20 -30.75 -20.09
N ASP A 486 -39.09 -31.28 -19.64
CA ASP A 486 -39.01 -32.16 -18.49
C ASP A 486 -39.21 -31.43 -17.14
N PHE A 487 -39.22 -30.12 -17.14
CA PHE A 487 -39.26 -29.30 -15.93
C PHE A 487 -40.40 -28.27 -15.98
N PRO A 488 -41.59 -28.60 -15.41
CA PRO A 488 -42.72 -27.65 -15.39
C PRO A 488 -42.42 -26.46 -14.45
N PRO A 489 -42.73 -25.22 -14.88
CA PRO A 489 -42.61 -24.04 -14.02
C PRO A 489 -43.57 -24.12 -12.84
N GLY A 490 -43.18 -23.62 -11.67
CA GLY A 490 -44.02 -23.64 -10.49
C GLY A 490 -43.28 -23.40 -9.16
N PRO A 491 -43.99 -23.56 -8.03
CA PRO A 491 -43.38 -23.44 -6.72
C PRO A 491 -42.33 -24.53 -6.47
N LEU A 492 -41.14 -24.14 -5.98
CA LEU A 492 -40.02 -25.07 -5.75
C LEU A 492 -40.33 -26.19 -4.76
N TYR A 493 -41.07 -25.89 -3.68
CA TYR A 493 -41.47 -26.91 -2.70
C TYR A 493 -42.36 -28.02 -3.31
N LYS A 494 -43.01 -27.77 -4.45
CA LYS A 494 -43.81 -28.76 -5.19
C LYS A 494 -43.03 -29.49 -6.28
N ALA A 495 -41.79 -29.04 -6.59
CA ALA A 495 -40.99 -29.66 -7.60
C ALA A 495 -40.73 -31.14 -7.25
N LYS A 496 -40.84 -32.04 -8.24
CA LYS A 496 -40.60 -33.47 -8.11
C LYS A 496 -39.65 -33.91 -9.24
N ALA A 497 -38.90 -34.98 -8.99
CA ALA A 497 -38.23 -35.67 -10.07
C ALA A 497 -39.29 -36.20 -11.06
N HIS A 498 -39.11 -35.91 -12.35
CA HIS A 498 -40.04 -36.29 -13.39
C HIS A 498 -39.27 -36.93 -14.54
N ASN A 499 -39.78 -38.07 -15.06
CA ASN A 499 -39.15 -38.77 -16.21
C ASN A 499 -37.64 -39.04 -16.09
N GLY A 500 -37.14 -39.30 -14.85
CA GLY A 500 -35.69 -39.47 -14.62
C GLY A 500 -34.90 -38.15 -14.53
N ALA A 501 -35.55 -37.00 -14.71
CA ALA A 501 -34.91 -35.69 -14.60
C ALA A 501 -34.62 -35.33 -13.14
N PRO A 502 -33.42 -34.83 -12.81
CA PRO A 502 -32.99 -34.63 -11.43
C PRO A 502 -33.69 -33.46 -10.77
N LEU A 503 -34.11 -33.65 -9.50
CA LEU A 503 -34.82 -32.64 -8.70
C LEU A 503 -34.03 -31.34 -8.48
N TRP A 504 -32.72 -31.36 -8.55
CA TRP A 504 -31.90 -30.17 -8.34
C TRP A 504 -32.00 -29.14 -9.47
N VAL A 505 -32.45 -29.52 -10.68
CA VAL A 505 -32.50 -28.60 -11.84
C VAL A 505 -33.44 -27.40 -11.64
N PRO A 506 -34.68 -27.53 -11.14
CA PRO A 506 -35.50 -26.37 -10.81
C PRO A 506 -34.88 -25.43 -9.77
N TYR A 507 -34.18 -25.99 -8.75
CA TYR A 507 -33.46 -25.20 -7.75
C TYR A 507 -32.27 -24.46 -8.39
N PHE A 508 -31.50 -25.15 -9.20
CA PHE A 508 -30.41 -24.54 -9.97
C PHE A 508 -30.95 -23.40 -10.86
N ALA A 509 -32.05 -23.63 -11.58
CA ALA A 509 -32.64 -22.62 -12.45
C ALA A 509 -33.01 -21.33 -11.70
N TRP A 510 -33.54 -21.47 -10.50
CA TRP A 510 -33.87 -20.34 -9.66
C TRP A 510 -32.60 -19.63 -9.15
N LEU A 511 -31.65 -20.37 -8.54
CA LEU A 511 -30.41 -19.84 -8.01
C LEU A 511 -29.59 -19.14 -9.11
N TYR A 512 -29.43 -19.77 -10.26
CA TYR A 512 -28.68 -19.25 -11.40
C TYR A 512 -29.28 -17.95 -11.97
N SER A 513 -30.61 -17.81 -11.90
CA SER A 513 -31.30 -16.61 -12.37
C SER A 513 -31.32 -15.47 -11.36
N ASN A 514 -31.04 -15.74 -10.08
CA ASN A 514 -31.10 -14.76 -9.00
C ASN A 514 -29.74 -14.62 -8.27
N LYS A 515 -28.66 -14.76 -9.04
CA LYS A 515 -27.29 -14.55 -8.53
C LYS A 515 -27.13 -13.19 -7.86
N GLY A 516 -26.27 -13.10 -6.85
CA GLY A 516 -25.89 -11.84 -6.22
C GLY A 516 -25.41 -11.98 -4.78
N VAL A 517 -24.80 -10.92 -4.28
CA VAL A 517 -24.18 -10.87 -2.94
C VAL A 517 -25.19 -11.17 -1.82
N ILE A 518 -26.41 -10.67 -1.93
CA ILE A 518 -27.47 -10.88 -0.91
C ILE A 518 -27.82 -12.37 -0.82
N LEU A 519 -28.03 -13.03 -1.96
CA LEU A 519 -28.28 -14.48 -1.99
C LEU A 519 -27.09 -15.24 -1.39
N GLY A 520 -25.87 -14.89 -1.79
CA GLY A 520 -24.64 -15.49 -1.24
C GLY A 520 -24.57 -15.36 0.28
N ARG A 521 -24.89 -14.19 0.82
CA ARG A 521 -24.91 -13.96 2.27
C ARG A 521 -25.95 -14.82 3.00
N LEU A 522 -27.18 -14.94 2.46
CA LEU A 522 -28.22 -15.80 3.03
C LEU A 522 -27.80 -17.27 3.01
N ILE A 523 -27.18 -17.72 1.92
CA ILE A 523 -26.62 -19.08 1.82
C ILE A 523 -25.56 -19.28 2.90
N GLY A 524 -24.59 -18.36 3.00
CA GLY A 524 -23.49 -18.44 3.96
C GLY A 524 -23.95 -18.47 5.42
N GLN A 525 -25.01 -17.74 5.76
CA GLN A 525 -25.60 -17.70 7.11
C GLN A 525 -26.39 -18.99 7.46
N SER A 526 -26.86 -19.72 6.46
CA SER A 526 -27.82 -20.80 6.67
C SER A 526 -27.17 -22.19 6.62
N LEU A 527 -25.99 -22.34 6.03
CA LEU A 527 -25.37 -23.64 5.84
C LEU A 527 -24.54 -24.08 7.05
N GLU A 528 -24.72 -25.34 7.44
CA GLU A 528 -23.85 -26.01 8.40
C GLU A 528 -22.57 -26.53 7.71
N LYS A 529 -21.52 -26.86 8.51
CA LYS A 529 -20.22 -27.32 8.01
C LYS A 529 -20.30 -28.43 6.95
N GLN A 530 -21.22 -29.38 7.15
CA GLN A 530 -21.39 -30.51 6.24
C GLN A 530 -22.08 -30.13 4.92
N GLU A 531 -22.74 -28.99 4.87
CA GLU A 531 -23.54 -28.51 3.74
C GLU A 531 -22.75 -27.60 2.80
N VAL A 532 -21.60 -27.09 3.26
CA VAL A 532 -20.68 -26.34 2.39
C VAL A 532 -20.20 -27.24 1.25
N PRO A 533 -20.31 -26.79 -0.01
CA PRO A 533 -19.87 -27.60 -1.14
C PRO A 533 -18.38 -27.95 -1.04
N PRO A 534 -17.97 -29.21 -1.37
CA PRO A 534 -16.61 -29.68 -1.11
C PRO A 534 -15.51 -28.86 -1.78
N ALA A 535 -15.74 -28.34 -3.00
CA ALA A 535 -14.78 -27.51 -3.70
C ALA A 535 -14.46 -26.22 -2.93
N PHE A 536 -15.49 -25.61 -2.30
CA PHE A 536 -15.37 -24.39 -1.51
C PHE A 536 -14.62 -24.63 -0.21
N ALA A 537 -14.99 -25.68 0.52
CA ALA A 537 -14.29 -26.07 1.75
C ALA A 537 -12.79 -26.33 1.46
N LYS A 538 -12.48 -26.98 0.32
CA LYS A 538 -11.09 -27.25 -0.10
C LYS A 538 -10.31 -25.98 -0.37
N VAL A 539 -10.88 -25.02 -1.08
CA VAL A 539 -10.27 -23.69 -1.35
C VAL A 539 -9.98 -22.93 -0.06
N ILE A 540 -10.95 -22.92 0.86
CA ILE A 540 -10.82 -22.24 2.15
C ILE A 540 -9.71 -22.89 3.00
N HIS A 541 -9.68 -24.21 3.10
CA HIS A 541 -8.63 -24.90 3.85
C HIS A 541 -7.24 -24.70 3.24
N GLU A 542 -7.14 -24.69 1.90
CA GLU A 542 -5.85 -24.43 1.23
C GLU A 542 -5.38 -22.99 1.46
N ALA A 543 -6.27 -22.00 1.39
CA ALA A 543 -5.92 -20.63 1.71
C ALA A 543 -5.47 -20.49 3.18
N GLY A 544 -6.17 -21.15 4.12
CA GLY A 544 -5.78 -21.21 5.53
C GLY A 544 -4.40 -21.85 5.73
N ARG A 545 -4.12 -22.95 5.03
CA ARG A 545 -2.80 -23.61 5.05
C ARG A 545 -1.69 -22.68 4.54
N LEU A 546 -1.94 -21.99 3.43
CA LEU A 546 -0.97 -21.04 2.85
C LEU A 546 -0.74 -19.82 3.74
N ALA A 547 -1.75 -19.39 4.49
CA ALA A 547 -1.64 -18.28 5.44
C ALA A 547 -0.83 -18.61 6.71
N THR A 548 -0.61 -19.90 7.00
CA THR A 548 0.14 -20.37 8.19
C THR A 548 1.57 -20.79 7.90
N VAL A 549 1.97 -20.83 6.65
CA VAL A 549 3.35 -21.11 6.20
C VAL A 549 4.15 -19.82 6.07
#